data_89275ea997dae0aa1895a1eb7272c9f0
#
_entry.id   89275ea997dae0aa1895a1eb7272c9f0
#
_cell.length_a   1.000
_cell.length_b   1.000
_cell.length_c   1.000
_cell.angle_alpha   90.00
_cell.angle_beta   90.00
_cell.angle_gamma   90.00
#
_symmetry.space_group_name_H-M   'P 1'
#
loop_
_entity.id
_entity.type
_entity.pdbx_description
1 polymer ?
#
loop_
_entity_poly.entity_id
_entity_poly.type
_entity_poly.pdbx_seq_one_letter_code
_entity_poly.pdbx_strand_id
1 'polypeptide(L)'
;MQIKKRYLFVLPLLVGFIIAQAVIASSGPPGSSSNPVISKSYADKVFKPIQEQISSLQAEVAQLKATREQPKFTDVPSTYWAFSDIQLMTEKGIITGLGGQKFGPDNQARRCELAVMLVKALKLPTVGTETGFIDVPKGHWAGAQIAAAQKAGIISGFPGGKFKPEDYVTRGQMAMMLAKAFDLKRINRADEFIDVPISYWAYDAIQRLADNGISIGFEDKTFRPAALVRRAEAAVFLAKALDPSRRK
;
A
#
# COMPACT_ATOMS: atom_id res chain seq x y z
N MET A 1 8.60 -6.83 -10.03
CA MET A 1 8.34 -8.12 -9.33
C MET A 1 9.58 -9.00 -9.17
N GLN A 2 10.78 -8.47 -9.34
CA GLN A 2 12.03 -9.27 -9.22
C GLN A 2 12.78 -9.13 -7.89
N ILE A 3 12.49 -8.13 -7.08
CA ILE A 3 13.28 -7.85 -5.86
C ILE A 3 12.88 -8.77 -4.68
N LYS A 4 11.62 -9.25 -4.60
CA LYS A 4 11.18 -10.14 -3.51
C LYS A 4 11.71 -11.58 -3.58
N LYS A 5 12.16 -12.06 -4.74
CA LYS A 5 12.78 -13.39 -4.86
C LYS A 5 14.25 -13.42 -4.40
N ARG A 6 14.94 -12.29 -4.38
CA ARG A 6 16.35 -12.24 -3.99
C ARG A 6 16.59 -12.40 -2.48
N TYR A 7 15.68 -11.92 -1.63
CA TYR A 7 15.87 -12.02 -0.17
C TYR A 7 15.57 -13.41 0.40
N LEU A 8 14.76 -14.22 -0.27
CA LEU A 8 14.44 -15.57 0.21
C LEU A 8 15.59 -16.57 -0.04
N PHE A 9 16.47 -16.29 -1.02
CA PHE A 9 17.66 -17.09 -1.29
C PHE A 9 18.93 -16.57 -0.60
N VAL A 10 18.91 -15.32 -0.12
CA VAL A 10 20.08 -14.70 0.51
C VAL A 10 20.24 -15.16 1.97
N LEU A 11 19.15 -15.43 2.69
CA LEU A 11 19.23 -15.84 4.10
C LEU A 11 19.95 -17.18 4.32
N PRO A 12 19.62 -18.27 3.60
CA PRO A 12 20.38 -19.53 3.71
C PRO A 12 21.80 -19.44 3.14
N LEU A 13 22.04 -18.58 2.13
CA LEU A 13 23.38 -18.33 1.60
C LEU A 13 24.22 -17.50 2.58
N LEU A 14 23.64 -16.53 3.29
CA LEU A 14 24.34 -15.74 4.31
C LEU A 14 24.71 -16.58 5.53
N VAL A 15 23.83 -17.47 5.99
CA VAL A 15 24.13 -18.39 7.09
C VAL A 15 25.20 -19.40 6.67
N GLY A 16 25.12 -19.94 5.45
CA GLY A 16 26.16 -20.81 4.88
C GLY A 16 27.48 -20.08 4.66
N PHE A 17 27.45 -18.80 4.28
CA PHE A 17 28.64 -17.97 4.05
C PHE A 17 29.32 -17.55 5.36
N ILE A 18 28.55 -17.27 6.43
CA ILE A 18 29.11 -16.96 7.76
C ILE A 18 29.78 -18.19 8.36
N ILE A 19 29.21 -19.39 8.17
CA ILE A 19 29.82 -20.64 8.61
C ILE A 19 31.10 -20.93 7.80
N ALA A 20 31.07 -20.70 6.48
CA ALA A 20 32.23 -20.88 5.61
C ALA A 20 33.33 -19.87 5.90
N GLN A 21 33.01 -18.62 6.22
CA GLN A 21 34.00 -17.58 6.57
C GLN A 21 34.64 -17.81 7.94
N ALA A 22 33.93 -18.36 8.90
CA ALA A 22 34.47 -18.74 10.19
C ALA A 22 35.53 -19.87 10.06
N VAL A 23 35.46 -20.68 8.99
CA VAL A 23 36.44 -21.73 8.67
C VAL A 23 37.64 -21.18 7.91
N ILE A 24 37.49 -20.10 7.13
CA ILE A 24 38.57 -19.53 6.28
C ILE A 24 39.41 -18.48 7.03
N ALA A 25 38.92 -17.90 8.12
CA ALA A 25 39.57 -16.82 8.84
C ALA A 25 40.61 -17.27 9.87
N SER A 26 40.87 -18.57 10.06
CA SER A 26 41.85 -19.06 11.02
C SER A 26 43.19 -19.31 10.34
N SER A 27 44.16 -18.46 10.61
CA SER A 27 45.50 -18.50 10.03
C SER A 27 46.49 -19.47 10.75
N GLY A 28 45.99 -20.24 11.73
CA GLY A 28 46.81 -21.19 12.51
C GLY A 28 46.47 -22.65 12.23
N PRO A 29 47.34 -23.60 12.64
CA PRO A 29 47.03 -25.02 12.54
C PRO A 29 45.81 -25.38 13.39
N PRO A 30 45.01 -26.40 13.00
CA PRO A 30 43.88 -26.86 13.77
C PRO A 30 44.23 -27.17 15.24
N GLY A 31 43.49 -26.61 16.21
CA GLY A 31 43.72 -26.76 17.63
C GLY A 31 44.58 -25.66 18.27
N SER A 32 45.06 -24.68 17.50
CA SER A 32 45.73 -23.50 18.05
C SER A 32 44.74 -22.49 18.62
N SER A 33 45.20 -21.53 19.44
CA SER A 33 44.37 -20.46 19.99
C SER A 33 43.72 -19.59 18.92
N SER A 34 44.35 -19.49 17.71
CA SER A 34 43.83 -18.77 16.54
C SER A 34 42.93 -19.64 15.64
N ASN A 35 42.93 -20.97 15.85
CA ASN A 35 42.12 -21.92 15.10
C ASN A 35 41.65 -23.07 16.03
N PRO A 36 40.79 -22.79 17.01
CA PRO A 36 40.36 -23.80 17.96
C PRO A 36 39.47 -24.86 17.27
N VAL A 37 39.83 -26.13 17.44
CA VAL A 37 38.99 -27.27 17.03
C VAL A 37 37.88 -27.42 18.04
N ILE A 38 36.65 -27.25 17.58
CA ILE A 38 35.47 -27.58 18.36
C ILE A 38 35.05 -29.02 18.05
N SER A 39 34.66 -29.78 19.06
CA SER A 39 34.13 -31.13 18.82
C SER A 39 32.83 -31.07 18.04
N LYS A 40 32.59 -32.08 17.18
CA LYS A 40 31.32 -32.19 16.45
C LYS A 40 30.12 -32.16 17.39
N SER A 41 30.23 -32.84 18.54
CA SER A 41 29.15 -32.85 19.53
C SER A 41 28.85 -31.49 20.15
N TYR A 42 29.86 -30.63 20.34
CA TYR A 42 29.66 -29.26 20.77
C TYR A 42 29.04 -28.40 19.68
N ALA A 43 29.55 -28.52 18.45
CA ALA A 43 28.96 -27.82 17.29
C ALA A 43 27.49 -28.21 17.09
N ASP A 44 27.17 -29.51 17.12
CA ASP A 44 25.80 -30.00 16.98
C ASP A 44 24.89 -29.49 18.12
N LYS A 45 25.41 -29.46 19.35
CA LYS A 45 24.67 -28.96 20.52
C LYS A 45 24.31 -27.47 20.39
N VAL A 46 25.18 -26.65 19.75
CA VAL A 46 24.94 -25.23 19.56
C VAL A 46 24.11 -24.94 18.30
N PHE A 47 24.42 -25.61 17.19
CA PHE A 47 23.79 -25.29 15.90
C PHE A 47 22.44 -25.98 15.69
N LYS A 48 22.23 -27.19 16.23
CA LYS A 48 20.98 -27.93 16.05
C LYS A 48 19.74 -27.15 16.54
N PRO A 49 19.74 -26.55 17.76
CA PRO A 49 18.60 -25.75 18.20
C PRO A 49 18.33 -24.53 17.30
N ILE A 50 19.39 -23.91 16.76
CA ILE A 50 19.24 -22.76 15.84
C ILE A 50 18.63 -23.22 14.51
N GLN A 51 19.07 -24.36 13.99
CA GLN A 51 18.50 -24.91 12.75
C GLN A 51 17.04 -25.29 12.93
N GLU A 52 16.67 -25.86 14.06
CA GLU A 52 15.28 -26.20 14.41
C GLU A 52 14.41 -24.94 14.49
N GLN A 53 14.89 -23.86 15.12
CA GLN A 53 14.19 -22.58 15.17
C GLN A 53 14.04 -21.95 13.77
N ILE A 54 15.08 -21.99 12.95
CA ILE A 54 15.01 -21.50 11.56
C ILE A 54 13.96 -22.27 10.76
N SER A 55 13.95 -23.60 10.89
CA SER A 55 12.98 -24.44 10.19
C SER A 55 11.53 -24.18 10.65
N SER A 56 11.33 -24.01 11.96
CA SER A 56 10.04 -23.65 12.53
C SER A 56 9.55 -22.28 12.03
N LEU A 57 10.42 -21.26 12.07
CA LEU A 57 10.10 -19.93 11.55
C LEU A 57 9.82 -19.93 10.04
N GLN A 58 10.54 -20.73 9.27
CA GLN A 58 10.29 -20.90 7.84
C GLN A 58 8.90 -21.52 7.58
N ALA A 59 8.53 -22.53 8.36
CA ALA A 59 7.21 -23.16 8.27
C ALA A 59 6.09 -22.17 8.65
N GLU A 60 6.26 -21.40 9.73
CA GLU A 60 5.32 -20.35 10.13
C GLU A 60 5.16 -19.27 9.07
N VAL A 61 6.26 -18.79 8.49
CA VAL A 61 6.24 -17.81 7.38
C VAL A 61 5.54 -18.40 6.15
N ALA A 62 5.74 -19.67 5.84
CA ALA A 62 5.06 -20.33 4.73
C ALA A 62 3.54 -20.42 4.98
N GLN A 63 3.14 -20.79 6.21
CA GLN A 63 1.73 -20.83 6.61
C GLN A 63 1.06 -19.45 6.58
N LEU A 64 1.73 -18.42 7.12
CA LEU A 64 1.23 -17.04 7.07
C LEU A 64 1.08 -16.53 5.63
N LYS A 65 2.02 -16.87 4.75
CA LYS A 65 1.91 -16.55 3.32
C LYS A 65 0.73 -17.25 2.66
N ALA A 66 0.56 -18.55 2.91
CA ALA A 66 -0.56 -19.31 2.37
C ALA A 66 -1.92 -18.75 2.84
N THR A 67 -2.03 -18.40 4.12
CA THR A 67 -3.23 -17.76 4.68
C THR A 67 -3.49 -16.39 4.05
N ARG A 68 -2.44 -15.61 3.80
CA ARG A 68 -2.54 -14.30 3.16
C ARG A 68 -2.91 -14.38 1.67
N GLU A 69 -2.60 -15.47 1.02
CA GLU A 69 -2.95 -15.71 -0.40
C GLU A 69 -4.40 -16.17 -0.58
N GLN A 70 -5.11 -16.51 0.50
CA GLN A 70 -6.52 -16.86 0.41
C GLN A 70 -7.38 -15.61 0.11
N PRO A 71 -8.24 -15.66 -0.92
CA PRO A 71 -9.12 -14.56 -1.24
C PRO A 71 -10.11 -14.29 -0.09
N LYS A 72 -10.11 -13.06 0.42
CA LYS A 72 -11.10 -12.61 1.41
C LYS A 72 -12.47 -12.36 0.80
N PHE A 73 -12.49 -12.04 -0.49
CA PHE A 73 -13.70 -11.71 -1.24
C PHE A 73 -13.86 -12.65 -2.42
N THR A 74 -15.06 -13.15 -2.62
CA THR A 74 -15.38 -14.12 -3.68
C THR A 74 -15.29 -13.52 -5.09
N ASP A 75 -15.37 -12.22 -5.21
CA ASP A 75 -15.26 -11.46 -6.47
C ASP A 75 -13.86 -10.84 -6.70
N VAL A 76 -12.87 -11.20 -5.86
CA VAL A 76 -11.48 -10.79 -6.01
C VAL A 76 -10.58 -12.02 -5.89
N PRO A 77 -10.48 -12.85 -6.94
CA PRO A 77 -9.62 -14.02 -6.91
C PRO A 77 -8.13 -13.61 -6.82
N SER A 78 -7.27 -14.52 -6.39
CA SER A 78 -5.82 -14.25 -6.23
C SER A 78 -5.12 -13.81 -7.53
N THR A 79 -5.71 -14.13 -8.68
CA THR A 79 -5.24 -13.70 -10.01
C THR A 79 -5.68 -12.30 -10.40
N TYR A 80 -6.58 -11.66 -9.61
CA TYR A 80 -7.05 -10.32 -9.92
C TYR A 80 -5.91 -9.32 -9.80
N TRP A 81 -5.79 -8.41 -10.77
CA TRP A 81 -4.64 -7.48 -10.88
C TRP A 81 -4.39 -6.62 -9.63
N ALA A 82 -5.44 -6.26 -8.90
CA ALA A 82 -5.38 -5.46 -7.67
C ALA A 82 -5.48 -6.31 -6.39
N PHE A 83 -5.46 -7.64 -6.48
CA PHE A 83 -5.68 -8.55 -5.35
C PHE A 83 -4.83 -8.17 -4.12
N SER A 84 -3.51 -8.04 -4.30
CA SER A 84 -2.60 -7.78 -3.16
C SER A 84 -2.81 -6.42 -2.51
N ASP A 85 -3.28 -5.42 -3.27
CA ASP A 85 -3.54 -4.08 -2.76
C ASP A 85 -4.90 -4.01 -2.05
N ILE A 86 -5.91 -4.69 -2.60
CA ILE A 86 -7.22 -4.84 -1.96
C ILE A 86 -7.07 -5.57 -0.62
N GLN A 87 -6.34 -6.67 -0.59
CA GLN A 87 -6.07 -7.40 0.65
C GLN A 87 -5.39 -6.50 1.69
N LEU A 88 -4.31 -5.83 1.31
CA LEU A 88 -3.57 -4.93 2.20
C LEU A 88 -4.46 -3.82 2.76
N MET A 89 -5.26 -3.18 1.91
CA MET A 89 -6.16 -2.09 2.36
C MET A 89 -7.26 -2.60 3.27
N THR A 90 -7.71 -3.83 3.05
CA THR A 90 -8.72 -4.48 3.89
C THR A 90 -8.13 -4.93 5.23
N GLU A 91 -6.95 -5.53 5.25
CA GLU A 91 -6.21 -5.90 6.47
C GLU A 91 -5.95 -4.70 7.38
N LYS A 92 -5.62 -3.55 6.76
CA LYS A 92 -5.45 -2.27 7.47
C LYS A 92 -6.78 -1.63 7.92
N GLY A 93 -7.93 -2.21 7.59
CA GLY A 93 -9.25 -1.65 7.89
C GLY A 93 -9.59 -0.37 7.14
N ILE A 94 -8.81 0.01 6.12
CA ILE A 94 -8.97 1.24 5.34
C ILE A 94 -10.16 1.11 4.39
N ILE A 95 -10.26 -0.03 3.70
CA ILE A 95 -11.38 -0.35 2.81
C ILE A 95 -12.10 -1.57 3.35
N THR A 96 -13.43 -1.56 3.29
CA THR A 96 -14.28 -2.69 3.66
C THR A 96 -15.00 -3.23 2.44
N GLY A 97 -15.45 -4.50 2.51
CA GLY A 97 -16.34 -5.06 1.50
C GLY A 97 -17.76 -4.46 1.58
N LEU A 98 -18.57 -4.86 0.64
CA LEU A 98 -19.98 -4.43 0.50
C LEU A 98 -20.98 -5.35 1.22
N GLY A 99 -20.48 -6.36 1.93
CA GLY A 99 -21.27 -7.44 2.53
C GLY A 99 -21.28 -8.70 1.66
N GLY A 100 -21.77 -9.84 2.22
CA GLY A 100 -21.84 -11.11 1.49
C GLY A 100 -20.51 -11.60 0.89
N GLN A 101 -19.40 -11.30 1.53
CA GLN A 101 -18.05 -11.60 1.02
C GLN A 101 -17.74 -11.01 -0.36
N LYS A 102 -18.38 -9.87 -0.69
CA LYS A 102 -18.14 -9.13 -1.93
C LYS A 102 -17.36 -7.84 -1.66
N PHE A 103 -16.42 -7.54 -2.54
CA PHE A 103 -15.67 -6.28 -2.54
C PHE A 103 -16.25 -5.26 -3.52
N GLY A 104 -16.76 -5.72 -4.66
CA GLY A 104 -17.21 -4.87 -5.77
C GLY A 104 -16.03 -4.16 -6.46
N PRO A 105 -15.00 -4.87 -6.97
CA PRO A 105 -13.76 -4.25 -7.46
C PRO A 105 -14.00 -3.29 -8.63
N ASP A 106 -14.97 -3.58 -9.48
CA ASP A 106 -15.30 -2.78 -10.66
C ASP A 106 -16.35 -1.69 -10.40
N ASN A 107 -16.97 -1.67 -9.20
CA ASN A 107 -17.87 -0.59 -8.83
C ASN A 107 -17.13 0.73 -8.74
N GLN A 108 -17.79 1.79 -9.17
CA GLN A 108 -17.23 3.15 -9.07
C GLN A 108 -17.23 3.62 -7.62
N ALA A 109 -16.11 4.24 -7.19
CA ALA A 109 -15.98 4.76 -5.84
C ALA A 109 -16.72 6.10 -5.70
N ARG A 110 -17.46 6.26 -4.61
CA ARG A 110 -18.15 7.53 -4.29
C ARG A 110 -17.21 8.46 -3.52
N ARG A 111 -17.49 9.76 -3.58
CA ARG A 111 -16.69 10.79 -2.90
C ARG A 111 -16.70 10.60 -1.37
N CYS A 112 -17.83 10.25 -0.79
CA CYS A 112 -17.90 9.92 0.64
C CYS A 112 -17.05 8.69 1.00
N GLU A 113 -17.04 7.66 0.15
CA GLU A 113 -16.22 6.47 0.38
C GLU A 113 -14.73 6.81 0.36
N LEU A 114 -14.27 7.60 -0.62
CA LEU A 114 -12.87 8.02 -0.69
C LEU A 114 -12.47 8.89 0.52
N ALA A 115 -13.34 9.78 0.99
CA ALA A 115 -13.10 10.55 2.22
C ALA A 115 -12.91 9.62 3.42
N VAL A 116 -13.77 8.60 3.58
CA VAL A 116 -13.64 7.59 4.64
C VAL A 116 -12.31 6.84 4.54
N MET A 117 -11.94 6.40 3.34
CA MET A 117 -10.69 5.68 3.09
C MET A 117 -9.46 6.54 3.47
N LEU A 118 -9.45 7.81 3.10
CA LEU A 118 -8.35 8.73 3.40
C LEU A 118 -8.23 9.01 4.90
N VAL A 119 -9.34 9.26 5.58
CA VAL A 119 -9.35 9.48 7.03
C VAL A 119 -8.83 8.27 7.79
N LYS A 120 -9.24 7.06 7.39
CA LYS A 120 -8.73 5.82 7.97
C LYS A 120 -7.25 5.60 7.64
N ALA A 121 -6.83 5.86 6.40
CA ALA A 121 -5.43 5.72 5.98
C ALA A 121 -4.49 6.62 6.80
N LEU A 122 -4.91 7.83 7.07
CA LEU A 122 -4.16 8.81 7.84
C LEU A 122 -4.42 8.76 9.35
N LYS A 123 -5.33 7.88 9.79
CA LYS A 123 -5.75 7.75 11.19
C LYS A 123 -6.20 9.08 11.80
N LEU A 124 -6.91 9.89 11.01
CA LEU A 124 -7.36 11.20 11.50
C LEU A 124 -8.44 11.02 12.57
N PRO A 125 -8.42 11.86 13.62
CA PRO A 125 -9.46 11.83 14.64
C PRO A 125 -10.82 12.26 14.06
N THR A 126 -11.84 11.48 14.31
CA THR A 126 -13.22 11.74 13.87
C THR A 126 -14.03 12.27 15.05
N VAL A 127 -13.95 13.56 15.30
CA VAL A 127 -14.68 14.22 16.39
C VAL A 127 -15.76 15.11 15.78
N GLY A 128 -17.02 14.82 16.11
CA GLY A 128 -18.17 15.53 15.56
C GLY A 128 -18.52 15.10 14.13
N THR A 129 -19.71 15.48 13.70
CA THR A 129 -20.25 15.16 12.38
C THR A 129 -20.60 16.41 11.58
N GLU A 130 -20.33 17.59 12.14
CA GLU A 130 -20.67 18.85 11.51
C GLU A 130 -19.68 19.17 10.39
N THR A 131 -20.18 19.17 9.18
CA THR A 131 -19.48 19.62 7.99
C THR A 131 -20.01 21.00 7.60
N GLY A 132 -19.21 21.81 6.91
CA GLY A 132 -19.72 23.03 6.30
C GLY A 132 -20.51 22.80 5.00
N PHE A 133 -20.84 21.54 4.69
CA PHE A 133 -21.50 21.19 3.43
C PHE A 133 -23.01 21.00 3.62
N ILE A 134 -23.79 21.71 2.83
CA ILE A 134 -25.27 21.72 2.91
C ILE A 134 -25.92 20.40 2.49
N ASP A 135 -25.22 19.59 1.72
CA ASP A 135 -25.68 18.30 1.20
C ASP A 135 -25.12 17.08 1.98
N VAL A 136 -24.52 17.33 3.14
CA VAL A 136 -24.11 16.29 4.09
C VAL A 136 -24.93 16.47 5.37
N PRO A 137 -26.09 15.81 5.48
CA PRO A 137 -26.98 15.97 6.64
C PRO A 137 -26.34 15.43 7.94
N LYS A 138 -26.83 15.91 9.09
CA LYS A 138 -26.41 15.45 10.42
C LYS A 138 -26.59 13.96 10.51
N GLY A 139 -26.56 13.05 10.34
CA GLY A 139 -26.78 11.61 10.36
C GLY A 139 -26.19 10.88 9.14
N HIS A 140 -25.53 11.61 8.26
CA HIS A 140 -24.88 10.96 7.13
C HIS A 140 -23.82 9.99 7.63
N TRP A 141 -23.82 8.76 7.16
CA TRP A 141 -22.96 7.66 7.64
C TRP A 141 -21.46 8.00 7.59
N ALA A 142 -21.03 8.81 6.63
CA ALA A 142 -19.65 9.28 6.47
C ALA A 142 -19.43 10.71 7.04
N GLY A 143 -20.40 11.27 7.75
CA GLY A 143 -20.37 12.68 8.19
C GLY A 143 -19.13 13.00 9.01
N ALA A 144 -18.80 12.18 10.01
CA ALA A 144 -17.62 12.37 10.86
C ALA A 144 -16.31 12.32 10.05
N GLN A 145 -16.21 11.44 9.07
CA GLN A 145 -15.01 11.33 8.22
C GLN A 145 -14.93 12.50 7.23
N ILE A 146 -16.05 12.91 6.65
CA ILE A 146 -16.09 14.09 5.78
C ILE A 146 -15.65 15.34 6.58
N ALA A 147 -16.17 15.54 7.79
CA ALA A 147 -15.76 16.63 8.66
C ALA A 147 -14.25 16.59 8.98
N ALA A 148 -13.73 15.42 9.34
CA ALA A 148 -12.30 15.23 9.61
C ALA A 148 -11.43 15.53 8.39
N ALA A 149 -11.81 15.04 7.21
CA ALA A 149 -11.08 15.27 5.96
C ALA A 149 -11.14 16.74 5.52
N GLN A 150 -12.27 17.42 5.75
CA GLN A 150 -12.43 18.85 5.51
C GLN A 150 -11.53 19.69 6.44
N LYS A 151 -11.57 19.40 7.75
CA LYS A 151 -10.71 20.05 8.75
C LYS A 151 -9.23 19.88 8.46
N ALA A 152 -8.84 18.73 7.95
CA ALA A 152 -7.47 18.44 7.54
C ALA A 152 -7.09 19.05 6.17
N GLY A 153 -8.00 19.76 5.49
CA GLY A 153 -7.75 20.37 4.18
C GLY A 153 -7.64 19.39 3.02
N ILE A 154 -7.93 18.10 3.24
CA ILE A 154 -7.80 17.03 2.23
C ILE A 154 -8.88 17.16 1.16
N ILE A 155 -10.10 17.47 1.57
CA ILE A 155 -11.24 17.63 0.67
C ILE A 155 -11.68 19.09 0.62
N SER A 156 -12.20 19.44 -0.56
CA SER A 156 -12.88 20.73 -0.80
C SER A 156 -14.28 20.43 -1.34
N GLY A 157 -15.19 21.34 -1.10
CA GLY A 157 -16.52 21.32 -1.71
C GLY A 157 -16.53 21.92 -3.12
N PHE A 158 -17.73 21.98 -3.65
CA PHE A 158 -18.08 22.66 -4.90
C PHE A 158 -18.74 24.00 -4.62
N PRO A 159 -18.88 24.88 -5.63
CA PRO A 159 -19.67 26.10 -5.50
C PRO A 159 -21.07 25.82 -4.93
N GLY A 160 -21.55 26.72 -4.09
CA GLY A 160 -22.82 26.54 -3.38
C GLY A 160 -22.73 25.68 -2.12
N GLY A 161 -21.53 25.48 -1.55
CA GLY A 161 -21.36 24.79 -0.28
C GLY A 161 -21.66 23.30 -0.29
N LYS A 162 -21.54 22.64 -1.44
CA LYS A 162 -21.85 21.21 -1.61
C LYS A 162 -20.57 20.37 -1.62
N PHE A 163 -20.63 19.18 -1.01
CA PHE A 163 -19.59 18.16 -1.09
C PHE A 163 -19.86 17.12 -2.17
N LYS A 164 -21.13 16.86 -2.45
CA LYS A 164 -21.63 15.81 -3.35
C LYS A 164 -21.17 14.41 -2.91
N PRO A 165 -21.56 13.95 -1.73
CA PRO A 165 -21.06 12.70 -1.13
C PRO A 165 -21.31 11.47 -1.98
N GLU A 166 -22.46 11.42 -2.66
CA GLU A 166 -22.89 10.25 -3.45
C GLU A 166 -22.41 10.27 -4.91
N ASP A 167 -21.84 11.39 -5.38
CA ASP A 167 -21.26 11.46 -6.72
C ASP A 167 -20.01 10.56 -6.80
N TYR A 168 -19.82 9.95 -7.96
CA TYR A 168 -18.63 9.16 -8.22
C TYR A 168 -17.38 10.04 -8.38
N VAL A 169 -16.25 9.55 -7.89
CA VAL A 169 -14.98 10.25 -7.93
C VAL A 169 -14.34 10.12 -9.31
N THR A 170 -13.91 11.24 -9.89
CA THR A 170 -13.04 11.20 -11.07
C THR A 170 -11.57 11.02 -10.67
N ARG A 171 -10.74 10.55 -11.61
CA ARG A 171 -9.30 10.37 -11.39
C ARG A 171 -8.60 11.68 -11.07
N GLY A 172 -9.00 12.79 -11.69
CA GLY A 172 -8.49 14.12 -11.35
C GLY A 172 -8.84 14.56 -9.93
N GLN A 173 -10.08 14.31 -9.48
CA GLN A 173 -10.49 14.58 -8.11
C GLN A 173 -9.73 13.71 -7.09
N MET A 174 -9.56 12.43 -7.40
CA MET A 174 -8.76 11.54 -6.57
C MET A 174 -7.31 12.00 -6.48
N ALA A 175 -6.71 12.45 -7.58
CA ALA A 175 -5.37 13.00 -7.58
C ALA A 175 -5.23 14.19 -6.61
N MET A 176 -6.17 15.12 -6.65
CA MET A 176 -6.20 16.26 -5.72
C MET A 176 -6.30 15.82 -4.26
N MET A 177 -7.17 14.88 -3.97
CA MET A 177 -7.37 14.40 -2.60
C MET A 177 -6.14 13.65 -2.08
N LEU A 178 -5.52 12.80 -2.89
CA LEU A 178 -4.29 12.06 -2.52
C LEU A 178 -3.09 13.00 -2.38
N ALA A 179 -2.90 13.94 -3.30
CA ALA A 179 -1.79 14.89 -3.24
C ALA A 179 -1.81 15.71 -1.94
N LYS A 180 -3.01 16.14 -1.51
CA LYS A 180 -3.19 16.85 -0.23
C LYS A 180 -3.05 15.92 0.97
N ALA A 181 -3.66 14.72 0.94
CA ALA A 181 -3.67 13.77 2.04
C ALA A 181 -2.27 13.30 2.43
N PHE A 182 -1.41 13.10 1.46
CA PHE A 182 -0.05 12.58 1.66
C PHE A 182 1.04 13.64 1.47
N ASP A 183 0.68 14.90 1.38
CA ASP A 183 1.59 16.04 1.15
C ASP A 183 2.62 15.76 0.05
N LEU A 184 2.14 15.19 -1.07
CA LEU A 184 3.00 14.77 -2.16
C LEU A 184 3.70 15.98 -2.78
N LYS A 185 5.00 15.87 -3.02
CA LYS A 185 5.80 16.94 -3.62
C LYS A 185 6.05 16.69 -5.11
N ARG A 186 6.22 17.78 -5.86
CA ARG A 186 6.77 17.70 -7.22
C ARG A 186 8.25 17.35 -7.14
N ILE A 187 8.66 16.37 -7.90
CA ILE A 187 10.05 15.96 -8.07
C ILE A 187 10.51 15.99 -9.54
N ASN A 188 9.61 16.40 -10.44
CA ASN A 188 9.85 16.57 -11.88
C ASN A 188 10.49 15.34 -12.55
N ARG A 189 10.00 14.15 -12.19
CA ARG A 189 10.48 12.86 -12.73
C ARG A 189 9.57 12.26 -13.77
N ALA A 190 8.30 12.68 -13.81
CA ALA A 190 7.31 12.11 -14.69
C ALA A 190 7.18 12.92 -15.97
N ASP A 191 6.96 12.21 -17.07
CA ASP A 191 6.54 12.82 -18.33
C ASP A 191 5.14 13.44 -18.17
N GLU A 192 4.88 14.48 -18.95
CA GLU A 192 3.57 15.11 -19.01
C GLU A 192 2.57 14.19 -19.72
N PHE A 193 1.34 14.16 -19.21
CA PHE A 193 0.25 13.44 -19.85
C PHE A 193 -0.38 14.28 -20.96
N ILE A 194 -0.55 13.70 -22.15
CA ILE A 194 -1.03 14.41 -23.34
C ILE A 194 -2.46 14.97 -23.19
N ASP A 195 -3.26 14.40 -22.28
CA ASP A 195 -4.63 14.80 -22.00
C ASP A 195 -4.77 15.68 -20.74
N VAL A 196 -3.66 16.15 -20.16
CA VAL A 196 -3.64 16.99 -18.97
C VAL A 196 -2.79 18.24 -19.24
N PRO A 197 -3.35 19.25 -19.90
CA PRO A 197 -2.63 20.49 -20.17
C PRO A 197 -2.31 21.24 -18.86
N ILE A 198 -1.27 22.07 -18.84
CA ILE A 198 -0.83 22.82 -17.68
C ILE A 198 -1.94 23.70 -17.05
N SER A 199 -2.88 24.13 -17.87
CA SER A 199 -4.06 24.88 -17.42
C SER A 199 -5.15 24.05 -16.78
N TYR A 200 -5.01 22.71 -16.77
CA TYR A 200 -6.02 21.85 -16.17
C TYR A 200 -6.01 22.01 -14.65
N TRP A 201 -7.18 22.15 -14.05
CA TRP A 201 -7.33 22.46 -12.61
C TRP A 201 -6.64 21.46 -11.66
N ALA A 202 -6.47 20.22 -12.05
CA ALA A 202 -5.80 19.20 -11.27
C ALA A 202 -4.38 18.87 -11.78
N TYR A 203 -3.83 19.64 -12.74
CA TYR A 203 -2.52 19.38 -13.34
C TYR A 203 -1.44 19.11 -12.31
N ASP A 204 -1.22 20.04 -11.39
CA ASP A 204 -0.18 19.92 -10.37
C ASP A 204 -0.35 18.67 -9.49
N ALA A 205 -1.58 18.36 -9.08
CA ALA A 205 -1.83 17.16 -8.28
C ALA A 205 -1.61 15.87 -9.05
N ILE A 206 -1.99 15.83 -10.33
CA ILE A 206 -1.75 14.68 -11.22
C ILE A 206 -0.25 14.46 -11.39
N GLN A 207 0.50 15.52 -11.64
CA GLN A 207 1.95 15.43 -11.76
C GLN A 207 2.62 14.98 -10.45
N ARG A 208 2.13 15.43 -9.30
CA ARG A 208 2.63 14.94 -8.00
C ARG A 208 2.43 13.44 -7.84
N LEU A 209 1.26 12.90 -8.24
CA LEU A 209 1.02 11.45 -8.20
C LEU A 209 2.00 10.70 -9.12
N ALA A 210 2.22 11.21 -10.32
CA ALA A 210 3.13 10.62 -11.29
C ALA A 210 4.59 10.68 -10.81
N ASP A 211 5.04 11.84 -10.37
CA ASP A 211 6.38 12.05 -9.80
C ASP A 211 6.68 11.10 -8.64
N ASN A 212 5.68 10.80 -7.83
CA ASN A 212 5.80 9.89 -6.70
C ASN A 212 5.52 8.42 -7.04
N GLY A 213 5.32 8.05 -8.33
CA GLY A 213 5.10 6.68 -8.77
C GLY A 213 3.78 6.05 -8.30
N ILE A 214 2.83 6.88 -7.84
CA ILE A 214 1.51 6.41 -7.40
C ILE A 214 0.63 6.11 -8.62
N SER A 215 0.68 6.95 -9.64
CA SER A 215 0.02 6.71 -10.93
C SER A 215 0.94 7.08 -12.08
N ILE A 216 1.15 6.15 -12.98
CA ILE A 216 1.97 6.35 -14.19
C ILE A 216 1.12 6.59 -15.45
N GLY A 217 -0.21 6.75 -15.30
CA GLY A 217 -1.11 6.88 -16.43
C GLY A 217 -1.34 5.57 -17.19
N PHE A 218 -1.65 5.69 -18.45
CA PHE A 218 -1.89 4.60 -19.39
C PHE A 218 -0.77 4.54 -20.45
N GLU A 219 -0.68 3.42 -21.16
CA GLU A 219 0.34 3.19 -22.19
C GLU A 219 0.29 4.23 -23.34
N ASP A 220 -0.90 4.79 -23.60
CA ASP A 220 -1.12 5.87 -24.57
C ASP A 220 -0.70 7.26 -24.08
N LYS A 221 0.04 7.33 -22.97
CA LYS A 221 0.48 8.57 -22.30
C LYS A 221 -0.68 9.46 -21.83
N THR A 222 -1.87 8.89 -21.62
CA THR A 222 -3.00 9.62 -21.02
C THR A 222 -3.09 9.36 -19.52
N PHE A 223 -3.65 10.31 -18.77
CA PHE A 223 -4.06 10.13 -17.37
C PHE A 223 -5.55 9.84 -17.25
N ARG A 224 -6.35 10.32 -18.18
CA ARG A 224 -7.82 10.24 -18.21
C ARG A 224 -8.46 10.88 -16.98
N PRO A 225 -8.26 12.18 -16.74
CA PRO A 225 -8.64 12.84 -15.49
C PRO A 225 -10.16 12.88 -15.24
N ALA A 226 -10.96 12.81 -16.28
CA ALA A 226 -12.43 12.76 -16.20
C ALA A 226 -12.99 11.35 -15.99
N ALA A 227 -12.19 10.29 -16.19
CA ALA A 227 -12.65 8.93 -15.98
C ALA A 227 -12.97 8.67 -14.50
N LEU A 228 -14.02 7.89 -14.24
CA LEU A 228 -14.44 7.52 -12.90
C LEU A 228 -13.49 6.46 -12.31
N VAL A 229 -13.23 6.56 -11.02
CA VAL A 229 -12.33 5.65 -10.29
C VAL A 229 -13.11 4.44 -9.82
N ARG A 230 -12.60 3.24 -10.13
CA ARG A 230 -13.15 2.00 -9.57
C ARG A 230 -12.60 1.77 -8.15
N ARG A 231 -13.34 1.01 -7.33
CA ARG A 231 -12.93 0.67 -5.96
C ARG A 231 -11.58 -0.05 -5.94
N ALA A 232 -11.32 -0.91 -6.92
CA ALA A 232 -10.01 -1.56 -7.07
C ALA A 232 -8.89 -0.56 -7.33
N GLU A 233 -9.12 0.44 -8.19
CA GLU A 233 -8.14 1.50 -8.46
C GLU A 233 -7.88 2.36 -7.21
N ALA A 234 -8.94 2.68 -6.45
CA ALA A 234 -8.79 3.39 -5.18
C ALA A 234 -7.90 2.62 -4.19
N ALA A 235 -8.08 1.29 -4.09
CA ALA A 235 -7.24 0.44 -3.25
C ALA A 235 -5.77 0.48 -3.69
N VAL A 236 -5.48 0.40 -5.00
CA VAL A 236 -4.11 0.46 -5.54
C VAL A 236 -3.46 1.80 -5.28
N PHE A 237 -4.17 2.91 -5.54
CA PHE A 237 -3.63 4.24 -5.29
C PHE A 237 -3.32 4.48 -3.81
N LEU A 238 -4.21 4.06 -2.91
CA LEU A 238 -3.99 4.16 -1.47
C LEU A 238 -2.83 3.26 -1.01
N ALA A 239 -2.74 2.04 -1.51
CA ALA A 239 -1.65 1.13 -1.19
C ALA A 239 -0.29 1.71 -1.59
N LYS A 240 -0.19 2.30 -2.79
CA LYS A 240 1.02 2.97 -3.27
C LYS A 240 1.32 4.25 -2.51
N ALA A 241 0.30 5.01 -2.10
CA ALA A 241 0.49 6.22 -1.31
C ALA A 241 1.07 5.89 0.08
N LEU A 242 0.56 4.83 0.72
CA LEU A 242 0.96 4.39 2.06
C LEU A 242 2.28 3.61 2.10
N ASP A 243 2.61 2.90 1.01
CA ASP A 243 3.80 2.04 0.95
C ASP A 243 4.64 2.38 -0.31
N PRO A 244 5.71 3.18 -0.14
CA PRO A 244 6.60 3.54 -1.25
C PRO A 244 7.21 2.35 -1.98
N SER A 245 7.33 1.19 -1.34
CA SER A 245 7.87 -0.02 -1.99
C SER A 245 6.97 -0.58 -3.10
N ARG A 246 5.71 -0.13 -3.17
CA ARG A 246 4.71 -0.48 -4.20
C ARG A 246 4.67 0.47 -5.38
N ARG A 247 5.39 1.58 -5.30
CA ARG A 247 5.49 2.59 -6.37
C ARG A 247 6.35 2.07 -7.52
N LYS A 248 6.08 2.54 -8.71
CA LYS A 248 6.87 2.22 -9.91
C LYS A 248 7.81 3.37 -10.26
#